data_e69bfb14dc43ce6ad1d876a72f81362c
#
_entry.id   e69bfb14dc43ce6ad1d876a72f81362c
#
_cell.length_a   1.000
_cell.length_b   1.000
_cell.length_c   1.000
_cell.angle_alpha   90.00
_cell.angle_beta   90.00
_cell.angle_gamma   90.00
#
_symmetry.space_group_name_H-M   'P 1'
#
loop_
_entity.id
_entity.type
_entity.pdbx_description
1 polymer ?
#
loop_
_entity_poly.entity_id
_entity_poly.type
_entity_poly.pdbx_seq_one_letter_code
_entity_poly.pdbx_strand_id
1 'polypeptide(L)'
;MMPAEDRPRLDPATARAVIDPQSYAEWDGLLDTFDHIRTTTPVAWVEPTEAAGEGPVHPPFWLVTRYDDVMRMSKDNATFLNNPHSVVFSLTEGVEFAKALTGGSEHMVASLVTFDAPIHMKYRKLTQEWFMPKNLRGVEDEIRGIAHAAVDRLLAGGGEADFVKTVSAPYPLHVVMQILGVPEEDEPRMLTLTQQMFGGSDEDLNQSGMKDLPVEAITQLVAGAVKDFEAYFAKLTAERRANPTADVASTIANAVVDGEPLNDRDMMGYYIILAAAGHDTTSASTAGAMLALSRDPAQWARVRADRSLLPG
;
A
#
# COMPACT_ATOMS: atom_id res chain seq x y z
N MET A 1 -16.58 -6.54 28.47
CA MET A 1 -16.11 -5.34 27.73
C MET A 1 -15.78 -4.29 28.78
N MET A 2 -14.60 -3.62 28.68
CA MET A 2 -14.20 -2.56 29.62
C MET A 2 -15.18 -1.39 29.52
N PRO A 3 -15.72 -0.85 30.63
CA PRO A 3 -16.55 0.34 30.60
C PRO A 3 -15.85 1.51 29.89
N ALA A 4 -16.64 2.39 29.25
CA ALA A 4 -16.04 3.50 28.47
C ALA A 4 -15.21 4.46 29.34
N GLU A 5 -15.63 4.67 30.60
CA GLU A 5 -14.97 5.51 31.59
C GLU A 5 -13.61 4.97 32.08
N ASP A 6 -13.41 3.64 32.00
CA ASP A 6 -12.19 2.98 32.45
C ASP A 6 -11.15 2.79 31.34
N ARG A 7 -11.45 3.16 30.09
CA ARG A 7 -10.53 2.99 28.97
C ARG A 7 -9.34 3.94 29.09
N PRO A 8 -8.09 3.43 28.99
CA PRO A 8 -6.93 4.29 28.89
C PRO A 8 -7.00 5.10 27.59
N ARG A 9 -6.92 6.41 27.67
CA ARG A 9 -7.12 7.33 26.55
C ARG A 9 -5.87 8.15 26.31
N LEU A 10 -5.67 8.55 25.06
CA LEU A 10 -4.72 9.60 24.70
C LEU A 10 -5.37 10.96 24.90
N ASP A 11 -4.56 11.96 25.23
CA ASP A 11 -5.03 13.35 25.13
C ASP A 11 -5.31 13.72 23.67
N PRO A 12 -6.15 14.73 23.41
CA PRO A 12 -6.59 15.05 22.06
C PRO A 12 -5.47 15.44 21.10
N ALA A 13 -4.38 16.06 21.57
CA ALA A 13 -3.25 16.47 20.72
C ALA A 13 -2.45 15.24 20.27
N THR A 14 -2.14 14.35 21.22
CA THR A 14 -1.45 13.08 20.95
C THR A 14 -2.30 12.18 20.02
N ALA A 15 -3.62 12.08 20.27
CA ALA A 15 -4.54 11.32 19.41
C ALA A 15 -4.55 11.86 17.98
N ARG A 16 -4.57 13.19 17.82
CA ARG A 16 -4.49 13.84 16.50
C ARG A 16 -3.16 13.54 15.80
N ALA A 17 -2.03 13.66 16.48
CA ALA A 17 -0.72 13.39 15.89
C ALA A 17 -0.60 11.98 15.32
N VAL A 18 -1.29 11.00 15.91
CA VAL A 18 -1.26 9.61 15.44
C VAL A 18 -2.03 9.42 14.12
N ILE A 19 -3.08 10.21 13.88
CA ILE A 19 -3.96 10.02 12.69
C ILE A 19 -3.71 11.06 11.59
N ASP A 20 -3.04 12.16 11.91
CA ASP A 20 -2.77 13.24 10.94
C ASP A 20 -1.62 12.84 10.00
N PRO A 21 -1.86 12.70 8.67
CA PRO A 21 -0.80 12.40 7.72
C PRO A 21 0.36 13.39 7.75
N GLN A 22 0.12 14.67 8.07
CA GLN A 22 1.17 15.68 8.15
C GLN A 22 2.16 15.41 9.29
N SER A 23 1.73 14.77 10.37
CA SER A 23 2.62 14.38 11.47
C SER A 23 3.69 13.39 11.00
N TYR A 24 3.41 12.62 9.96
CA TYR A 24 4.36 11.65 9.38
C TYR A 24 5.44 12.31 8.50
N ALA A 25 5.27 13.55 8.11
CA ALA A 25 6.33 14.34 7.46
C ALA A 25 7.36 14.85 8.50
N GLU A 26 6.95 15.04 9.75
CA GLU A 26 7.78 15.48 10.88
C GLU A 26 8.27 14.27 11.71
N TRP A 27 9.06 13.42 11.07
CA TRP A 27 9.39 12.08 11.56
C TRP A 27 9.96 12.03 12.99
N ASP A 28 10.86 12.94 13.34
CA ASP A 28 11.49 12.94 14.67
C ASP A 28 10.46 13.24 15.77
N GLY A 29 9.59 14.22 15.57
CA GLY A 29 8.50 14.54 16.49
C GLY A 29 7.48 13.42 16.63
N LEU A 30 7.18 12.72 15.52
CA LEU A 30 6.30 11.58 15.54
C LEU A 30 6.89 10.39 16.31
N LEU A 31 8.20 10.12 16.16
CA LEU A 31 8.90 9.07 16.92
C LEU A 31 8.85 9.34 18.43
N ASP A 32 9.08 10.56 18.85
CA ASP A 32 8.97 10.97 20.26
C ASP A 32 7.54 10.76 20.79
N THR A 33 6.54 11.08 19.97
CA THR A 33 5.13 10.86 20.30
C THR A 33 4.84 9.36 20.51
N PHE A 34 5.26 8.50 19.59
CA PHE A 34 5.06 7.06 19.73
C PHE A 34 5.88 6.47 20.89
N ASP A 35 7.05 7.00 21.19
CA ASP A 35 7.85 6.58 22.34
C ASP A 35 7.17 6.92 23.66
N HIS A 36 6.61 8.12 23.75
CA HIS A 36 5.77 8.52 24.87
C HIS A 36 4.56 7.59 25.06
N ILE A 37 3.81 7.31 24.00
CA ILE A 37 2.65 6.42 24.05
C ILE A 37 3.07 5.01 24.51
N ARG A 38 4.15 4.45 23.94
CA ARG A 38 4.65 3.11 24.32
C ARG A 38 4.98 2.98 25.79
N THR A 39 5.49 4.05 26.39
CA THR A 39 5.91 4.04 27.79
C THR A 39 4.79 4.33 28.76
N THR A 40 3.83 5.18 28.38
CA THR A 40 2.76 5.66 29.29
C THR A 40 1.43 4.92 29.09
N THR A 41 1.00 4.75 27.84
CA THR A 41 -0.32 4.21 27.50
C THR A 41 -0.24 3.30 26.27
N PRO A 42 0.49 2.18 26.33
CA PRO A 42 0.84 1.37 25.17
C PRO A 42 -0.34 0.73 24.43
N VAL A 43 -1.48 0.60 25.10
CA VAL A 43 -2.78 0.23 24.54
C VAL A 43 -3.75 1.32 24.92
N ALA A 44 -4.14 2.15 23.98
CA ALA A 44 -4.97 3.32 24.21
C ALA A 44 -6.24 3.32 23.36
N TRP A 45 -7.33 3.78 23.94
CA TRP A 45 -8.53 4.10 23.19
C TRP A 45 -8.40 5.50 22.59
N VAL A 46 -8.51 5.59 21.28
CA VAL A 46 -8.56 6.86 20.55
C VAL A 46 -10.01 7.18 20.28
N GLU A 47 -10.47 8.31 20.83
CA GLU A 47 -11.83 8.80 20.59
C GLU A 47 -12.00 9.29 19.14
N PRO A 48 -13.25 9.44 18.63
CA PRO A 48 -13.48 10.06 17.34
C PRO A 48 -12.72 11.38 17.24
N THR A 49 -11.83 11.51 16.27
CA THR A 49 -10.86 12.61 16.21
C THR A 49 -10.80 13.14 14.77
N GLU A 50 -10.74 14.46 14.64
CA GLU A 50 -10.48 15.14 13.37
C GLU A 50 -8.97 15.20 13.13
N ALA A 51 -8.53 14.80 11.93
CA ALA A 51 -7.11 14.81 11.57
C ALA A 51 -6.55 16.23 11.51
N ALA A 52 -7.23 17.15 10.88
CA ALA A 52 -6.80 18.54 10.71
C ALA A 52 -7.97 19.53 10.87
N GLY A 53 -8.20 20.02 12.09
CA GLY A 53 -9.19 21.08 12.35
C GLY A 53 -10.63 20.66 12.05
N GLU A 54 -11.29 21.29 11.10
CA GLU A 54 -12.67 20.98 10.66
C GLU A 54 -12.72 19.83 9.63
N GLY A 55 -11.76 18.94 9.67
CA GLY A 55 -11.65 17.81 8.75
C GLY A 55 -12.60 16.64 9.06
N PRO A 56 -12.58 15.60 8.23
CA PRO A 56 -13.36 14.40 8.43
C PRO A 56 -13.00 13.68 9.74
N VAL A 57 -14.00 13.14 10.43
CA VAL A 57 -13.85 12.48 11.73
C VAL A 57 -13.50 11.01 11.53
N HIS A 58 -12.40 10.57 12.11
CA HIS A 58 -12.07 9.16 12.21
C HIS A 58 -12.97 8.44 13.23
N PRO A 59 -13.42 7.21 12.94
CA PRO A 59 -14.11 6.40 13.93
C PRO A 59 -13.19 6.06 15.11
N PRO A 60 -13.73 5.80 16.30
CA PRO A 60 -12.90 5.44 17.45
C PRO A 60 -12.23 4.08 17.25
N PHE A 61 -11.01 3.92 17.78
CA PHE A 61 -10.25 2.68 17.66
C PHE A 61 -9.30 2.44 18.84
N TRP A 62 -8.79 1.21 18.97
CA TRP A 62 -7.72 0.86 19.87
C TRP A 62 -6.36 1.01 19.18
N LEU A 63 -5.51 1.87 19.71
CA LEU A 63 -4.10 2.00 19.31
C LEU A 63 -3.25 1.03 20.13
N VAL A 64 -2.42 0.24 19.47
CA VAL A 64 -1.48 -0.69 20.10
C VAL A 64 -0.07 -0.37 19.61
N THR A 65 0.86 -0.07 20.52
CA THR A 65 2.19 0.48 20.15
C THR A 65 3.37 -0.39 20.57
N ARG A 66 3.20 -1.38 21.45
CA ARG A 66 4.30 -2.30 21.82
C ARG A 66 4.47 -3.40 20.79
N TYR A 67 5.70 -3.64 20.40
CA TYR A 67 6.06 -4.66 19.41
C TYR A 67 5.47 -6.05 19.73
N ASP A 68 5.62 -6.52 20.98
CA ASP A 68 5.15 -7.83 21.38
C ASP A 68 3.62 -7.95 21.33
N ASP A 69 2.89 -6.88 21.64
CA ASP A 69 1.45 -6.84 21.56
C ASP A 69 0.99 -6.85 20.09
N VAL A 70 1.60 -6.04 19.24
CA VAL A 70 1.34 -6.04 17.79
C VAL A 70 1.63 -7.41 17.18
N MET A 71 2.77 -8.02 17.52
CA MET A 71 3.14 -9.36 17.03
C MET A 71 2.19 -10.46 17.51
N ARG A 72 1.67 -10.37 18.75
CA ARG A 72 0.67 -11.30 19.26
C ARG A 72 -0.64 -11.15 18.49
N MET A 73 -1.12 -9.91 18.32
CA MET A 73 -2.38 -9.64 17.60
C MET A 73 -2.29 -10.07 16.15
N SER A 74 -1.21 -9.74 15.44
CA SER A 74 -1.04 -10.09 14.02
C SER A 74 -0.97 -11.59 13.74
N LYS A 75 -0.65 -12.41 14.75
CA LYS A 75 -0.62 -13.88 14.64
C LYS A 75 -1.93 -14.54 15.06
N ASP A 76 -2.79 -13.86 15.77
CA ASP A 76 -4.07 -14.36 16.26
C ASP A 76 -5.22 -13.93 15.34
N ASN A 77 -5.23 -14.50 14.14
CA ASN A 77 -6.25 -14.24 13.13
C ASN A 77 -7.62 -14.85 13.42
N ALA A 78 -7.76 -15.57 14.53
CA ALA A 78 -9.07 -16.04 15.01
C ALA A 78 -9.78 -14.98 15.84
N THR A 79 -9.02 -14.16 16.56
CA THR A 79 -9.54 -13.09 17.42
C THR A 79 -9.55 -11.73 16.71
N PHE A 80 -8.48 -11.43 15.97
CA PHE A 80 -8.30 -10.13 15.29
C PHE A 80 -8.48 -10.30 13.78
N LEU A 81 -9.55 -9.74 13.27
CA LEU A 81 -9.95 -9.84 11.88
C LEU A 81 -9.59 -8.56 11.11
N ASN A 82 -9.34 -8.69 9.80
CA ASN A 82 -9.14 -7.56 8.88
C ASN A 82 -10.48 -6.99 8.38
N ASN A 83 -11.51 -7.82 8.31
CA ASN A 83 -12.83 -7.45 7.82
C ASN A 83 -13.82 -7.36 9.02
N PRO A 84 -14.81 -6.47 9.05
CA PRO A 84 -15.19 -5.55 7.95
C PRO A 84 -14.50 -4.18 8.00
N HIS A 85 -13.77 -3.86 9.07
CA HIS A 85 -13.29 -2.51 9.29
C HIS A 85 -11.85 -2.31 8.79
N SER A 86 -11.67 -1.35 7.90
CA SER A 86 -10.35 -0.77 7.64
C SER A 86 -9.96 0.14 8.79
N VAL A 87 -8.66 0.12 9.15
CA VAL A 87 -8.15 0.91 10.26
C VAL A 87 -7.70 2.30 9.78
N VAL A 88 -7.71 3.27 10.66
CA VAL A 88 -7.14 4.63 10.67
C VAL A 88 -7.45 5.51 9.46
N PHE A 89 -7.43 5.01 8.23
CA PHE A 89 -7.65 5.83 7.01
C PHE A 89 -9.08 5.77 6.46
N SER A 90 -9.98 5.06 7.14
CA SER A 90 -11.37 4.97 6.72
C SER A 90 -12.18 6.08 7.37
N LEU A 91 -12.41 7.14 6.61
CA LEU A 91 -13.35 8.18 7.02
C LEU A 91 -14.77 7.63 7.02
N THR A 92 -15.59 8.04 7.99
CA THR A 92 -16.97 7.55 8.11
C THR A 92 -17.76 7.73 6.81
N GLU A 93 -17.64 8.88 6.17
CA GLU A 93 -18.29 9.18 4.90
C GLU A 93 -17.79 8.27 3.76
N GLY A 94 -16.50 7.98 3.71
CA GLY A 94 -15.90 7.08 2.72
C GLY A 94 -16.38 5.63 2.90
N VAL A 95 -16.55 5.18 4.14
CA VAL A 95 -17.10 3.86 4.45
C VAL A 95 -18.56 3.75 4.00
N GLU A 96 -19.39 4.74 4.32
CA GLU A 96 -20.80 4.75 3.90
C GLU A 96 -20.96 4.82 2.37
N PHE A 97 -20.09 5.57 1.71
CA PHE A 97 -20.05 5.60 0.25
C PHE A 97 -19.63 4.24 -0.34
N ALA A 98 -18.60 3.60 0.21
CA ALA A 98 -18.17 2.27 -0.22
C ALA A 98 -19.30 1.25 -0.07
N LYS A 99 -20.01 1.26 1.06
CA LYS A 99 -21.20 0.40 1.29
C LYS A 99 -22.28 0.63 0.26
N ALA A 100 -22.55 1.87 -0.09
CA ALA A 100 -23.58 2.21 -1.08
C ALA A 100 -23.23 1.68 -2.48
N LEU A 101 -21.95 1.79 -2.88
CA LEU A 101 -21.48 1.31 -4.20
C LEU A 101 -21.32 -0.20 -4.28
N THR A 102 -20.93 -0.86 -3.19
CA THR A 102 -20.58 -2.29 -3.19
C THR A 102 -21.71 -3.21 -2.74
N GLY A 103 -22.84 -2.65 -2.35
CA GLY A 103 -23.94 -3.43 -1.78
C GLY A 103 -23.69 -3.89 -0.35
N GLY A 104 -22.92 -3.11 0.43
CA GLY A 104 -22.73 -3.30 1.87
C GLY A 104 -21.30 -3.58 2.34
N SER A 105 -20.31 -3.70 1.43
CA SER A 105 -18.91 -3.83 1.82
C SER A 105 -18.32 -2.46 2.21
N GLU A 106 -17.56 -2.41 3.28
CA GLU A 106 -16.82 -1.22 3.71
C GLU A 106 -15.59 -0.93 2.82
N HIS A 107 -15.18 -1.92 2.03
CA HIS A 107 -14.07 -1.81 1.10
C HIS A 107 -14.57 -1.65 -0.33
N MET A 108 -14.10 -0.63 -1.02
CA MET A 108 -14.36 -0.44 -2.44
C MET A 108 -13.76 -1.58 -3.27
N VAL A 109 -12.62 -2.09 -2.85
CA VAL A 109 -11.88 -3.17 -3.50
C VAL A 109 -11.77 -4.36 -2.55
N ALA A 110 -12.27 -5.52 -2.96
CA ALA A 110 -12.05 -6.78 -2.27
C ALA A 110 -10.65 -7.31 -2.63
N SER A 111 -9.76 -7.42 -1.67
CA SER A 111 -8.37 -7.84 -1.92
C SER A 111 -7.82 -8.72 -0.81
N LEU A 112 -6.63 -9.29 -1.02
CA LEU A 112 -5.97 -10.15 -0.02
C LEU A 112 -5.81 -9.49 1.34
N VAL A 113 -5.63 -8.17 1.41
CA VAL A 113 -5.46 -7.44 2.67
C VAL A 113 -6.75 -7.24 3.44
N THR A 114 -7.91 -7.45 2.79
CA THR A 114 -9.24 -7.31 3.40
C THR A 114 -9.92 -8.64 3.68
N PHE A 115 -9.32 -9.76 3.28
CA PHE A 115 -9.88 -11.09 3.51
C PHE A 115 -9.38 -11.69 4.81
N ASP A 116 -10.26 -12.44 5.48
CA ASP A 116 -9.96 -13.29 6.63
C ASP A 116 -10.02 -14.78 6.27
N ALA A 117 -9.60 -15.63 7.19
CA ALA A 117 -9.73 -17.08 7.04
C ALA A 117 -11.22 -17.50 6.99
N PRO A 118 -11.61 -18.50 6.18
CA PRO A 118 -10.75 -19.34 5.33
C PRO A 118 -10.49 -18.76 3.94
N ILE A 119 -11.16 -17.67 3.55
CA ILE A 119 -11.15 -17.09 2.20
C ILE A 119 -9.74 -16.62 1.84
N HIS A 120 -9.07 -15.87 2.74
CA HIS A 120 -7.72 -15.38 2.52
C HIS A 120 -6.76 -16.46 1.99
N MET A 121 -6.74 -17.63 2.64
CA MET A 121 -5.83 -18.71 2.24
C MET A 121 -6.17 -19.32 0.88
N LYS A 122 -7.45 -19.39 0.52
CA LYS A 122 -7.87 -19.86 -0.81
C LYS A 122 -7.34 -18.95 -1.91
N TYR A 123 -7.51 -17.66 -1.71
CA TYR A 123 -7.10 -16.64 -2.68
C TYR A 123 -5.58 -16.50 -2.74
N ARG A 124 -4.89 -16.45 -1.61
CA ARG A 124 -3.42 -16.35 -1.56
C ARG A 124 -2.73 -17.49 -2.33
N LYS A 125 -3.29 -18.70 -2.29
CA LYS A 125 -2.74 -19.85 -3.02
C LYS A 125 -2.76 -19.68 -4.54
N LEU A 126 -3.64 -18.86 -5.11
CA LEU A 126 -3.79 -18.69 -6.55
C LEU A 126 -2.50 -18.23 -7.22
N THR A 127 -1.77 -17.32 -6.59
CA THR A 127 -0.51 -16.76 -7.10
C THR A 127 0.72 -17.23 -6.33
N GLN A 128 0.54 -17.96 -5.23
CA GLN A 128 1.66 -18.36 -4.35
C GLN A 128 2.77 -19.10 -5.11
N GLU A 129 2.42 -20.01 -6.02
CA GLU A 129 3.40 -20.77 -6.79
C GLU A 129 4.24 -19.85 -7.67
N TRP A 130 3.62 -18.84 -8.29
CA TRP A 130 4.32 -17.88 -9.14
C TRP A 130 5.39 -17.10 -8.35
N PHE A 131 5.10 -16.72 -7.11
CA PHE A 131 6.01 -15.99 -6.22
C PHE A 131 7.00 -16.89 -5.44
N MET A 132 7.06 -18.18 -5.73
CA MET A 132 8.08 -19.04 -5.10
C MET A 132 9.50 -18.73 -5.62
N PRO A 133 10.55 -18.85 -4.79
CA PRO A 133 11.93 -18.49 -5.16
C PRO A 133 12.43 -19.11 -6.45
N LYS A 134 11.92 -20.29 -6.79
CA LYS A 134 12.32 -20.99 -8.05
C LYS A 134 11.84 -20.21 -9.29
N ASN A 135 10.65 -19.59 -9.23
CA ASN A 135 10.06 -18.84 -10.34
C ASN A 135 10.60 -17.41 -10.37
N LEU A 136 10.80 -16.80 -9.20
CA LEU A 136 11.39 -15.46 -9.09
C LEU A 136 12.80 -15.39 -9.66
N ARG A 137 13.59 -16.47 -9.55
CA ARG A 137 14.92 -16.53 -10.22
C ARG A 137 14.82 -16.38 -11.74
N GLY A 138 13.69 -16.77 -12.34
CA GLY A 138 13.48 -16.59 -13.78
C GLY A 138 13.35 -15.15 -14.22
N VAL A 139 12.91 -14.24 -13.33
CA VAL A 139 12.74 -12.81 -13.60
C VAL A 139 13.86 -11.94 -12.99
N GLU A 140 14.79 -12.54 -12.24
CA GLU A 140 15.87 -11.79 -11.57
C GLU A 140 16.76 -11.02 -12.56
N ASP A 141 17.09 -11.63 -13.69
CA ASP A 141 17.93 -10.99 -14.72
C ASP A 141 17.21 -9.80 -15.37
N GLU A 142 15.91 -9.91 -15.57
CA GLU A 142 15.07 -8.81 -16.09
C GLU A 142 15.02 -7.66 -15.07
N ILE A 143 14.74 -7.97 -13.79
CA ILE A 143 14.76 -6.98 -12.70
C ILE A 143 16.12 -6.29 -12.60
N ARG A 144 17.20 -7.03 -12.76
CA ARG A 144 18.55 -6.49 -12.78
C ARG A 144 18.78 -5.57 -13.97
N GLY A 145 18.26 -5.92 -15.15
CA GLY A 145 18.27 -5.06 -16.34
C GLY A 145 17.55 -3.73 -16.10
N ILE A 146 16.36 -3.79 -15.49
CA ILE A 146 15.59 -2.58 -15.13
C ILE A 146 16.36 -1.72 -14.12
N ALA A 147 17.01 -2.33 -13.13
CA ALA A 147 17.84 -1.63 -12.15
C ALA A 147 19.04 -0.93 -12.82
N HIS A 148 19.73 -1.59 -13.75
CA HIS A 148 20.81 -0.98 -14.51
C HIS A 148 20.33 0.20 -15.32
N ALA A 149 19.21 0.08 -16.05
CA ALA A 149 18.63 1.18 -16.81
C ALA A 149 18.22 2.37 -15.92
N ALA A 150 17.75 2.13 -14.70
CA ALA A 150 17.45 3.19 -13.73
C ALA A 150 18.73 3.92 -13.28
N VAL A 151 19.83 3.18 -13.03
CA VAL A 151 21.13 3.79 -12.70
C VAL A 151 21.71 4.57 -13.89
N ASP A 152 21.59 4.05 -15.12
CA ASP A 152 22.06 4.75 -16.32
C ASP A 152 21.32 6.07 -16.52
N ARG A 153 20.00 6.10 -16.28
CA ARG A 153 19.22 7.36 -16.29
C ARG A 153 19.72 8.36 -15.23
N LEU A 154 20.01 7.87 -14.02
CA LEU A 154 20.57 8.70 -12.95
C LEU A 154 21.91 9.33 -13.36
N LEU A 155 22.80 8.52 -13.93
CA LEU A 155 24.13 8.96 -14.38
C LEU A 155 24.07 9.94 -15.57
N ALA A 156 23.07 9.81 -16.44
CA ALA A 156 22.86 10.73 -17.56
C ALA A 156 22.42 12.14 -17.12
N GLY A 157 21.98 12.32 -15.88
CA GLY A 157 21.54 13.59 -15.30
C GLY A 157 22.63 14.61 -15.02
N GLY A 158 23.90 14.33 -15.38
CA GLY A 158 24.99 15.31 -15.32
C GLY A 158 25.51 15.66 -13.92
N GLY A 159 25.24 14.83 -12.91
CA GLY A 159 25.77 14.97 -11.54
C GLY A 159 24.74 15.39 -10.48
N GLU A 160 23.58 15.86 -10.91
CA GLU A 160 22.43 16.16 -10.02
C GLU A 160 21.17 15.50 -10.57
N ALA A 161 20.39 14.89 -9.68
CA ALA A 161 19.10 14.32 -10.05
C ALA A 161 18.17 14.22 -8.82
N ASP A 162 16.87 14.34 -9.06
CA ASP A 162 15.84 13.95 -8.10
C ASP A 162 15.79 12.42 -8.08
N PHE A 163 16.30 11.82 -7.00
CA PHE A 163 16.39 10.35 -6.87
C PHE A 163 15.01 9.70 -6.86
N VAL A 164 14.01 10.35 -6.27
CA VAL A 164 12.63 9.83 -6.22
C VAL A 164 12.07 9.75 -7.64
N LYS A 165 12.11 10.85 -8.38
CA LYS A 165 11.56 10.90 -9.74
C LYS A 165 12.34 10.06 -10.75
N THR A 166 13.66 9.95 -10.55
CA THR A 166 14.54 9.28 -11.52
C THR A 166 14.66 7.78 -11.30
N VAL A 167 14.62 7.34 -10.01
CA VAL A 167 14.91 5.95 -9.65
C VAL A 167 13.79 5.36 -8.80
N SER A 168 13.55 5.88 -7.58
CA SER A 168 12.77 5.12 -6.60
C SER A 168 11.29 4.97 -6.96
N ALA A 169 10.69 5.92 -7.66
CA ALA A 169 9.31 5.78 -8.13
C ALA A 169 9.19 4.93 -9.42
N PRO A 170 9.93 5.21 -10.51
CA PRO A 170 9.73 4.47 -11.76
C PRO A 170 10.26 3.04 -11.72
N TYR A 171 11.34 2.74 -10.97
CA TYR A 171 11.95 1.41 -10.97
C TYR A 171 11.01 0.31 -10.41
N PRO A 172 10.43 0.44 -9.20
CA PRO A 172 9.52 -0.58 -8.69
C PRO A 172 8.22 -0.69 -9.50
N LEU A 173 7.72 0.42 -10.04
CA LEU A 173 6.57 0.42 -10.92
C LEU A 173 6.82 -0.47 -12.14
N HIS A 174 7.93 -0.23 -12.85
CA HIS A 174 8.30 -1.00 -14.03
C HIS A 174 8.41 -2.49 -13.71
N VAL A 175 9.07 -2.86 -12.60
CA VAL A 175 9.17 -4.26 -12.16
C VAL A 175 7.81 -4.90 -11.93
N VAL A 176 6.91 -4.21 -11.21
CA VAL A 176 5.57 -4.75 -10.91
C VAL A 176 4.72 -4.85 -12.17
N MET A 177 4.79 -3.86 -13.05
CA MET A 177 4.03 -3.88 -14.30
C MET A 177 4.51 -5.01 -15.22
N GLN A 178 5.81 -5.25 -15.30
CA GLN A 178 6.36 -6.38 -16.06
C GLN A 178 5.93 -7.73 -15.47
N ILE A 179 5.96 -7.90 -14.15
CA ILE A 179 5.46 -9.10 -13.46
C ILE A 179 3.98 -9.34 -13.77
N LEU A 180 3.18 -8.28 -13.81
CA LEU A 180 1.77 -8.34 -14.16
C LEU A 180 1.52 -8.57 -15.65
N GLY A 181 2.50 -8.34 -16.52
CA GLY A 181 2.35 -8.40 -17.98
C GLY A 181 1.65 -7.16 -18.56
N VAL A 182 1.79 -6.01 -17.90
CA VAL A 182 1.35 -4.70 -18.38
C VAL A 182 2.42 -4.12 -19.30
N PRO A 183 2.10 -3.68 -20.51
CA PRO A 183 3.05 -3.04 -21.43
C PRO A 183 3.65 -1.75 -20.86
N GLU A 184 4.92 -1.47 -21.21
CA GLU A 184 5.65 -0.30 -20.72
C GLU A 184 4.96 1.02 -21.10
N GLU A 185 4.32 1.08 -22.26
CA GLU A 185 3.54 2.25 -22.70
C GLU A 185 2.34 2.58 -21.80
N ASP A 186 1.82 1.61 -21.04
CA ASP A 186 0.69 1.79 -20.14
C ASP A 186 1.12 2.12 -18.70
N GLU A 187 2.40 2.03 -18.35
CA GLU A 187 2.92 2.29 -17.00
C GLU A 187 2.60 3.71 -16.48
N PRO A 188 2.69 4.79 -17.28
CA PRO A 188 2.31 6.12 -16.80
C PRO A 188 0.84 6.20 -16.38
N ARG A 189 -0.03 5.45 -17.07
CA ARG A 189 -1.45 5.34 -16.70
C ARG A 189 -1.61 4.59 -15.38
N MET A 190 -0.91 3.48 -15.19
CA MET A 190 -0.94 2.71 -13.95
C MET A 190 -0.44 3.54 -12.76
N LEU A 191 0.64 4.30 -12.93
CA LEU A 191 1.14 5.22 -11.91
C LEU A 191 0.07 6.25 -11.52
N THR A 192 -0.57 6.88 -12.50
CA THR A 192 -1.64 7.85 -12.24
C THR A 192 -2.79 7.23 -11.46
N LEU A 193 -3.24 6.04 -11.83
CA LEU A 193 -4.34 5.35 -11.16
C LEU A 193 -3.99 4.94 -9.73
N THR A 194 -2.78 4.42 -9.49
CA THR A 194 -2.31 4.09 -8.13
C THR A 194 -2.20 5.33 -7.25
N GLN A 195 -1.67 6.43 -7.78
CA GLN A 195 -1.59 7.71 -7.06
C GLN A 195 -2.96 8.29 -6.71
N GLN A 196 -3.95 8.18 -7.60
CA GLN A 196 -5.33 8.60 -7.33
C GLN A 196 -6.00 7.75 -6.23
N MET A 197 -5.63 6.50 -6.10
CA MET A 197 -6.18 5.63 -5.06
C MET A 197 -5.48 5.79 -3.70
N PHE A 198 -4.18 6.00 -3.68
CA PHE A 198 -3.37 5.89 -2.46
C PHE A 198 -2.57 7.16 -2.12
N GLY A 199 -2.36 8.07 -3.07
CA GLY A 199 -1.52 9.27 -2.92
C GLY A 199 -2.28 10.52 -2.43
N GLY A 200 -3.54 10.40 -2.03
CA GLY A 200 -4.39 11.56 -1.72
C GLY A 200 -3.90 12.43 -0.55
N SER A 201 -3.13 11.85 0.36
CA SER A 201 -2.58 12.55 1.53
C SER A 201 -1.16 13.09 1.33
N ASP A 202 -0.51 12.79 0.21
CA ASP A 202 0.85 13.21 -0.10
C ASP A 202 0.82 14.46 -1.00
N GLU A 203 1.35 15.58 -0.51
CA GLU A 203 1.32 16.86 -1.22
C GLU A 203 2.16 16.82 -2.52
N ASP A 204 3.25 16.07 -2.56
CA ASP A 204 4.13 15.95 -3.72
C ASP A 204 3.57 15.00 -4.78
N LEU A 205 2.85 13.98 -4.38
CA LEU A 205 2.19 13.01 -5.26
C LEU A 205 0.79 13.46 -5.67
N ASN A 206 0.17 14.33 -4.88
CA ASN A 206 -1.19 14.84 -5.12
C ASN A 206 -1.25 15.90 -6.22
N GLN A 207 -0.90 15.51 -7.44
CA GLN A 207 -0.98 16.37 -8.62
C GLN A 207 -2.42 16.82 -8.98
N SER A 208 -3.42 16.16 -8.40
CA SER A 208 -4.84 16.44 -8.63
C SER A 208 -5.44 17.48 -7.69
N GLY A 209 -4.68 18.00 -6.72
CA GLY A 209 -5.19 18.94 -5.71
C GLY A 209 -6.24 18.32 -4.78
N MET A 210 -6.20 17.00 -4.55
CA MET A 210 -7.19 16.28 -3.74
C MET A 210 -7.29 16.79 -2.29
N LYS A 211 -6.21 17.36 -1.75
CA LYS A 211 -6.16 17.91 -0.39
C LYS A 211 -7.23 18.97 -0.13
N ASP A 212 -7.53 19.76 -1.14
CA ASP A 212 -8.47 20.88 -1.03
C ASP A 212 -9.89 20.52 -1.49
N LEU A 213 -10.12 19.24 -1.85
CA LEU A 213 -11.41 18.79 -2.33
C LEU A 213 -12.30 18.30 -1.19
N PRO A 214 -13.63 18.51 -1.29
CA PRO A 214 -14.59 17.84 -0.40
C PRO A 214 -14.47 16.32 -0.45
N VAL A 215 -14.80 15.65 0.65
CA VAL A 215 -14.72 14.17 0.77
C VAL A 215 -15.47 13.46 -0.36
N GLU A 216 -16.64 13.99 -0.77
CA GLU A 216 -17.40 13.44 -1.89
C GLU A 216 -16.63 13.49 -3.20
N ALA A 217 -15.89 14.57 -3.46
CA ALA A 217 -15.09 14.70 -4.67
C ALA A 217 -13.89 13.75 -4.67
N ILE A 218 -13.20 13.61 -3.52
CA ILE A 218 -12.12 12.62 -3.33
C ILE A 218 -12.68 11.20 -3.58
N THR A 219 -13.81 10.89 -2.99
CA THR A 219 -14.45 9.59 -3.11
C THR A 219 -14.85 9.29 -4.55
N GLN A 220 -15.34 10.29 -5.30
CA GLN A 220 -15.65 10.16 -6.73
C GLN A 220 -14.39 9.94 -7.57
N LEU A 221 -13.29 10.61 -7.25
CA LEU A 221 -11.99 10.39 -7.92
C LEU A 221 -11.48 8.96 -7.71
N VAL A 222 -11.51 8.47 -6.47
CA VAL A 222 -11.13 7.09 -6.15
C VAL A 222 -12.04 6.09 -6.86
N ALA A 223 -13.35 6.31 -6.87
CA ALA A 223 -14.30 5.47 -7.61
C ALA A 223 -14.04 5.50 -9.12
N GLY A 224 -13.66 6.65 -9.66
CA GLY A 224 -13.23 6.81 -11.05
C GLY A 224 -11.97 5.98 -11.35
N ALA A 225 -10.95 6.08 -10.50
CA ALA A 225 -9.73 5.30 -10.63
C ALA A 225 -9.99 3.79 -10.59
N VAL A 226 -10.86 3.33 -9.66
CA VAL A 226 -11.27 1.90 -9.61
C VAL A 226 -11.91 1.47 -10.93
N LYS A 227 -12.84 2.25 -11.50
CA LYS A 227 -13.48 1.94 -12.79
C LYS A 227 -12.47 1.89 -13.95
N ASP A 228 -11.48 2.79 -13.94
CA ASP A 228 -10.44 2.82 -14.97
C ASP A 228 -9.51 1.62 -14.85
N PHE A 229 -9.18 1.17 -13.63
CA PHE A 229 -8.52 -0.11 -13.40
C PHE A 229 -9.35 -1.29 -13.89
N GLU A 230 -10.66 -1.32 -13.55
CA GLU A 230 -11.58 -2.36 -14.01
C GLU A 230 -11.61 -2.46 -15.54
N ALA A 231 -11.74 -1.34 -16.23
CA ALA A 231 -11.77 -1.31 -17.68
C ALA A 231 -10.45 -1.81 -18.31
N TYR A 232 -9.31 -1.43 -17.72
CA TYR A 232 -8.00 -1.85 -18.19
C TYR A 232 -7.79 -3.36 -17.97
N PHE A 233 -7.97 -3.83 -16.76
CA PHE A 233 -7.71 -5.23 -16.42
C PHE A 233 -8.75 -6.19 -16.97
N ALA A 234 -9.99 -5.75 -17.24
CA ALA A 234 -10.96 -6.56 -17.98
C ALA A 234 -10.46 -6.89 -19.39
N LYS A 235 -9.85 -5.92 -20.08
CA LYS A 235 -9.23 -6.14 -21.39
C LYS A 235 -8.05 -7.09 -21.30
N LEU A 236 -7.14 -6.87 -20.37
CA LEU A 236 -5.97 -7.73 -20.13
C LEU A 236 -6.40 -9.16 -19.79
N THR A 237 -7.42 -9.32 -18.94
CA THR A 237 -7.98 -10.61 -18.57
C THR A 237 -8.52 -11.37 -19.78
N ALA A 238 -9.30 -10.70 -20.64
CA ALA A 238 -9.84 -11.32 -21.85
C ALA A 238 -8.71 -11.80 -22.79
N GLU A 239 -7.66 -11.00 -22.93
CA GLU A 239 -6.48 -11.35 -23.70
C GLU A 239 -5.74 -12.56 -23.11
N ARG A 240 -5.50 -12.58 -21.79
CA ARG A 240 -4.78 -13.67 -21.10
C ARG A 240 -5.60 -14.96 -21.01
N ARG A 241 -6.92 -14.88 -21.04
CA ARG A 241 -7.78 -16.06 -21.19
C ARG A 241 -7.69 -16.65 -22.61
N ALA A 242 -7.64 -15.80 -23.64
CA ALA A 242 -7.50 -16.23 -25.02
C ALA A 242 -6.08 -16.72 -25.35
N ASN A 243 -5.07 -16.06 -24.83
CA ASN A 243 -3.65 -16.32 -25.10
C ASN A 243 -2.84 -16.28 -23.78
N PRO A 244 -2.82 -17.35 -22.99
CA PRO A 244 -2.09 -17.40 -21.74
C PRO A 244 -0.57 -17.21 -21.94
N THR A 245 0.04 -16.43 -21.04
CA THR A 245 1.48 -16.16 -20.97
C THR A 245 2.05 -16.59 -19.62
N ALA A 246 3.34 -16.37 -19.37
CA ALA A 246 3.97 -16.70 -18.10
C ALA A 246 3.80 -15.65 -17.00
N ASP A 247 3.10 -14.55 -17.30
CA ASP A 247 2.88 -13.45 -16.35
C ASP A 247 1.85 -13.79 -15.26
N VAL A 248 1.83 -12.95 -14.21
CA VAL A 248 0.87 -13.12 -13.09
C VAL A 248 -0.56 -12.85 -13.56
N ALA A 249 -0.77 -11.96 -14.54
CA ALA A 249 -2.11 -11.70 -15.07
C ALA A 249 -2.73 -12.95 -15.67
N SER A 250 -1.96 -13.79 -16.38
CA SER A 250 -2.44 -15.08 -16.90
C SER A 250 -2.86 -16.03 -15.77
N THR A 251 -2.08 -16.06 -14.69
CA THR A 251 -2.42 -16.87 -13.50
C THR A 251 -3.73 -16.42 -12.87
N ILE A 252 -3.94 -15.11 -12.72
CA ILE A 252 -5.16 -14.53 -12.14
C ILE A 252 -6.36 -14.73 -13.07
N ALA A 253 -6.20 -14.43 -14.36
CA ALA A 253 -7.26 -14.52 -15.37
C ALA A 253 -7.87 -15.92 -15.49
N ASN A 254 -7.05 -16.96 -15.27
CA ASN A 254 -7.43 -18.38 -15.38
C ASN A 254 -7.57 -19.06 -14.01
N ALA A 255 -7.59 -18.28 -12.93
CA ALA A 255 -7.72 -18.81 -11.56
C ALA A 255 -9.10 -19.42 -11.32
N VAL A 256 -9.12 -20.53 -10.56
CA VAL A 256 -10.32 -21.25 -10.16
C VAL A 256 -10.36 -21.37 -8.65
N VAL A 257 -11.50 -21.05 -8.04
CA VAL A 257 -11.73 -21.16 -6.60
C VAL A 257 -12.96 -22.04 -6.38
N ASP A 258 -12.81 -23.10 -5.61
CA ASP A 258 -13.88 -24.06 -5.30
C ASP A 258 -14.55 -24.67 -6.55
N GLY A 259 -13.82 -24.79 -7.66
CA GLY A 259 -14.29 -25.36 -8.94
C GLY A 259 -14.89 -24.34 -9.91
N GLU A 260 -15.02 -23.07 -9.52
CA GLU A 260 -15.56 -22.00 -10.35
C GLU A 260 -14.47 -20.99 -10.72
N PRO A 261 -14.53 -20.37 -11.90
CA PRO A 261 -13.65 -19.26 -12.25
C PRO A 261 -13.72 -18.14 -11.21
N LEU A 262 -12.59 -17.51 -10.95
CA LEU A 262 -12.55 -16.33 -10.07
C LEU A 262 -13.52 -15.26 -10.58
N ASN A 263 -14.38 -14.76 -9.69
CA ASN A 263 -15.34 -13.72 -10.06
C ASN A 263 -14.63 -12.38 -10.37
N ASP A 264 -15.27 -11.55 -11.19
CA ASP A 264 -14.65 -10.33 -11.72
C ASP A 264 -14.25 -9.33 -10.62
N ARG A 265 -15.04 -9.21 -9.54
CA ARG A 265 -14.75 -8.31 -8.43
C ARG A 265 -13.47 -8.71 -7.68
N ASP A 266 -13.37 -9.98 -7.32
CA ASP A 266 -12.21 -10.49 -6.56
C ASP A 266 -10.96 -10.53 -7.43
N MET A 267 -11.12 -10.83 -8.71
CA MET A 267 -10.06 -10.79 -9.71
C MET A 267 -9.54 -9.37 -9.87
N MET A 268 -10.42 -8.38 -9.94
CA MET A 268 -10.05 -6.96 -9.99
C MET A 268 -9.29 -6.54 -8.75
N GLY A 269 -9.78 -6.93 -7.56
CA GLY A 269 -9.08 -6.68 -6.31
C GLY A 269 -7.68 -7.27 -6.27
N TYR A 270 -7.50 -8.41 -6.91
CA TYR A 270 -6.19 -9.03 -7.05
C TYR A 270 -5.22 -8.21 -7.91
N TYR A 271 -5.68 -7.73 -9.08
CA TYR A 271 -4.86 -6.87 -9.95
C TYR A 271 -4.48 -5.57 -9.25
N ILE A 272 -5.46 -4.91 -8.64
CA ILE A 272 -5.25 -3.62 -7.97
C ILE A 272 -4.24 -3.76 -6.83
N ILE A 273 -4.38 -4.78 -5.97
CA ILE A 273 -3.45 -4.93 -4.84
C ILE A 273 -2.02 -5.26 -5.31
N LEU A 274 -1.85 -6.03 -6.36
CA LEU A 274 -0.53 -6.31 -6.92
C LEU A 274 0.08 -5.06 -7.55
N ALA A 275 -0.67 -4.32 -8.34
CA ALA A 275 -0.20 -3.07 -8.95
C ALA A 275 0.23 -2.03 -7.91
N ALA A 276 -0.54 -1.89 -6.82
CA ALA A 276 -0.29 -0.89 -5.78
C ALA A 276 0.76 -1.33 -4.76
N ALA A 277 0.60 -2.53 -4.18
CA ALA A 277 1.42 -2.94 -3.03
C ALA A 277 2.90 -3.14 -3.36
N GLY A 278 3.23 -3.54 -4.58
CA GLY A 278 4.62 -3.75 -5.01
C GLY A 278 5.35 -2.46 -5.40
N HIS A 279 4.61 -1.41 -5.73
CA HIS A 279 5.16 -0.14 -6.19
C HIS A 279 5.49 0.81 -5.02
N ASP A 280 4.47 1.34 -4.32
CA ASP A 280 4.65 2.45 -3.38
C ASP A 280 5.54 2.09 -2.18
N THR A 281 5.36 0.92 -1.60
CA THR A 281 6.16 0.47 -0.45
C THR A 281 7.64 0.30 -0.80
N THR A 282 7.94 -0.24 -1.98
CA THR A 282 9.30 -0.41 -2.46
C THR A 282 9.93 0.93 -2.85
N SER A 283 9.16 1.81 -3.47
CA SER A 283 9.58 3.19 -3.78
C SER A 283 9.96 3.96 -2.51
N ALA A 284 9.07 3.99 -1.53
CA ALA A 284 9.31 4.68 -0.25
C ALA A 284 10.52 4.08 0.50
N SER A 285 10.66 2.75 0.52
CA SER A 285 11.80 2.08 1.16
C SER A 285 13.13 2.42 0.47
N THR A 286 13.13 2.44 -0.86
CA THR A 286 14.33 2.77 -1.66
C THR A 286 14.74 4.23 -1.46
N ALA A 287 13.79 5.17 -1.48
CA ALA A 287 14.03 6.58 -1.23
C ALA A 287 14.52 6.81 0.22
N GLY A 288 13.86 6.19 1.21
CA GLY A 288 14.23 6.28 2.61
C GLY A 288 15.61 5.71 2.90
N ALA A 289 15.97 4.58 2.29
CA ALA A 289 17.31 4.01 2.41
C ALA A 289 18.38 4.95 1.86
N MET A 290 18.15 5.56 0.70
CA MET A 290 19.08 6.54 0.11
C MET A 290 19.20 7.78 0.99
N LEU A 291 18.09 8.30 1.51
CA LEU A 291 18.10 9.44 2.43
C LEU A 291 18.88 9.12 3.71
N ALA A 292 18.65 7.97 4.32
CA ALA A 292 19.37 7.54 5.53
C ALA A 292 20.88 7.44 5.28
N LEU A 293 21.27 6.79 4.17
CA LEU A 293 22.69 6.67 3.81
C LEU A 293 23.33 8.02 3.45
N SER A 294 22.59 8.96 2.85
CA SER A 294 23.09 10.31 2.57
C SER A 294 23.36 11.13 3.82
N ARG A 295 22.58 10.88 4.89
CA ARG A 295 22.73 11.55 6.19
C ARG A 295 23.82 10.93 7.07
N ASP A 296 24.25 9.71 6.79
CA ASP A 296 25.30 8.99 7.54
C ASP A 296 26.44 8.51 6.62
N PRO A 297 27.47 9.35 6.38
CA PRO A 297 28.60 8.99 5.54
C PRO A 297 29.38 7.75 6.03
N ALA A 298 29.33 7.45 7.34
CA ALA A 298 30.02 6.29 7.89
C ALA A 298 29.31 4.98 7.48
N GLN A 299 27.99 4.96 7.53
CA GLN A 299 27.21 3.81 7.03
C GLN A 299 27.38 3.66 5.52
N TRP A 300 27.35 4.75 4.77
CA TRP A 300 27.63 4.73 3.33
C TRP A 300 28.99 4.08 3.02
N ALA A 301 30.05 4.49 3.74
CA ALA A 301 31.39 3.92 3.58
C ALA A 301 31.43 2.42 3.90
N ARG A 302 30.73 1.97 4.96
CA ARG A 302 30.61 0.55 5.34
C ARG A 302 29.98 -0.27 4.23
N VAL A 303 28.82 0.16 3.69
CA VAL A 303 28.12 -0.54 2.61
C VAL A 303 28.98 -0.62 1.35
N ARG A 304 29.71 0.44 1.03
CA ARG A 304 30.66 0.45 -0.11
C ARG A 304 31.82 -0.50 0.08
N ALA A 305 32.34 -0.63 1.29
CA ALA A 305 33.47 -1.51 1.61
C ALA A 305 33.07 -2.98 1.67
N ASP A 306 31.86 -3.27 2.13
CA ASP A 306 31.34 -4.63 2.27
C ASP A 306 29.89 -4.72 1.77
N ARG A 307 29.73 -5.20 0.54
CA ARG A 307 28.41 -5.38 -0.08
C ARG A 307 27.62 -6.55 0.51
N SER A 308 28.21 -7.41 1.31
CA SER A 308 27.48 -8.48 2.02
C SER A 308 26.56 -7.95 3.11
N LEU A 309 26.68 -6.66 3.46
CA LEU A 309 25.75 -5.95 4.34
C LEU A 309 24.40 -5.62 3.66
N LEU A 310 24.32 -5.78 2.33
CA LEU A 310 23.07 -5.69 1.59
C LEU A 310 22.54 -7.12 1.40
N PRO A 311 21.75 -7.68 2.34
CA PRO A 311 21.15 -8.98 2.13
C PRO A 311 20.20 -8.90 0.94
N GLY A 312 20.22 -9.94 0.13
CA GLY A 312 19.35 -10.07 -1.02
C GLY A 312 17.90 -10.32 -0.63
#